data_e90fb4e09b4adebb7ae91e29e3ddcf27
#
_entry.id   e90fb4e09b4adebb7ae91e29e3ddcf27
#
_cell.length_a   1.000
_cell.length_b   1.000
_cell.length_c   1.000
_cell.angle_alpha   90.00
_cell.angle_beta   90.00
_cell.angle_gamma   90.00
#
_symmetry.space_group_name_H-M   'P 1'
#
loop_
_entity.id
_entity.type
_entity.pdbx_description
1 polymer ?
#
loop_
_entity_poly.entity_id
_entity_poly.type
_entity_poly.pdbx_seq_one_letter_code
_entity_poly.pdbx_strand_id
1 'polypeptide(L)'
;RDDATSLWRHPQYGREARLQLMLAITDFTEENGATRVIPGSHQWDDERMPTQEETIGAEMKAGTALLWLGSVYHGGGANRSDAPRTGLTMAYDLAFLRLEENHFLSIPVERVRQLPSQMQRLLGWSASSTLLGWVEIDGQMRDPQELLGMPSFSEAGKGF
;
A
#
# COMPACT_ATOMS: atom_id res chain seq x y z
N ARG A 1 -4.47 -13.06 1.48
CA ARG A 1 -3.82 -12.26 2.54
C ARG A 1 -2.39 -11.95 2.12
N ASP A 2 -1.96 -10.72 2.26
CA ASP A 2 -0.59 -10.31 1.93
C ASP A 2 0.40 -10.78 2.99
N ASP A 3 -0.02 -10.93 4.23
CA ASP A 3 0.78 -11.48 5.33
C ASP A 3 1.13 -12.97 5.14
N ALA A 4 0.40 -13.70 4.31
CA ALA A 4 0.73 -15.09 3.96
C ALA A 4 2.08 -15.23 3.22
N THR A 5 2.63 -14.14 2.70
CA THR A 5 3.96 -14.10 2.08
C THR A 5 5.10 -14.01 3.11
N SER A 6 4.81 -14.11 4.39
CA SER A 6 5.77 -14.02 5.51
C SER A 6 6.46 -12.65 5.65
N LEU A 7 5.93 -11.58 5.04
CA LEU A 7 6.45 -10.22 5.19
C LEU A 7 6.27 -9.69 6.62
N TRP A 8 5.22 -10.13 7.31
CA TRP A 8 4.99 -9.89 8.74
C TRP A 8 4.10 -10.99 9.31
N ARG A 9 4.10 -11.17 10.61
CA ARG A 9 3.15 -12.06 11.26
C ARG A 9 1.75 -11.44 11.29
N HIS A 10 0.75 -12.25 11.01
CA HIS A 10 -0.66 -11.87 11.18
C HIS A 10 -0.86 -11.24 12.56
N PRO A 11 -1.74 -10.21 12.69
CA PRO A 11 -1.77 -9.27 13.79
C PRO A 11 -2.29 -9.84 15.11
N GLN A 12 -1.64 -10.87 15.63
CA GLN A 12 -1.68 -11.09 17.08
C GLN A 12 -1.24 -9.83 17.87
N TYR A 13 -0.67 -8.86 17.16
CA TYR A 13 -0.19 -7.57 17.68
C TYR A 13 -1.18 -6.43 17.50
N GLY A 14 -2.36 -6.65 16.91
CA GLY A 14 -3.37 -5.60 16.70
C GLY A 14 -2.96 -4.47 15.77
N ARG A 15 -1.91 -4.64 14.96
CA ARG A 15 -1.43 -3.64 14.01
C ARG A 15 -1.27 -4.22 12.62
N GLU A 16 -2.02 -3.66 11.69
CA GLU A 16 -1.83 -3.97 10.28
C GLU A 16 -0.55 -3.31 9.77
N ALA A 17 0.18 -4.06 8.95
CA ALA A 17 1.40 -3.57 8.32
C ALA A 17 1.15 -2.98 6.94
N ARG A 18 0.02 -3.32 6.30
CA ARG A 18 -0.33 -2.92 4.94
C ARG A 18 -1.80 -2.51 4.83
N LEU A 19 -2.03 -1.43 4.08
CA LEU A 19 -3.34 -1.05 3.56
C LEU A 19 -3.30 -1.15 2.05
N GLN A 20 -4.24 -1.89 1.47
CA GLN A 20 -4.40 -2.01 0.02
C GLN A 20 -5.52 -1.09 -0.46
N LEU A 21 -5.32 -0.52 -1.65
CA LEU A 21 -6.33 0.24 -2.37
C LEU A 21 -6.44 -0.31 -3.78
N MET A 22 -7.68 -0.50 -4.24
CA MET A 22 -8.01 -0.80 -5.64
C MET A 22 -8.94 0.28 -6.17
N LEU A 23 -8.44 1.10 -7.09
CA LEU A 23 -9.25 2.09 -7.81
C LEU A 23 -9.83 1.43 -9.07
N ALA A 24 -11.15 1.45 -9.21
CA ALA A 24 -11.83 0.96 -10.40
C ALA A 24 -11.66 1.96 -11.55
N ILE A 25 -10.96 1.57 -12.60
CA ILE A 25 -10.86 2.35 -13.85
C ILE A 25 -12.06 2.05 -14.77
N THR A 26 -12.49 0.79 -14.80
CA THR A 26 -13.76 0.36 -15.38
C THR A 26 -14.71 -0.07 -14.27
N ASP A 27 -15.99 -0.24 -14.55
CA ASP A 27 -16.92 -0.86 -13.59
C ASP A 27 -16.43 -2.26 -13.20
N PHE A 28 -16.54 -2.60 -11.92
CA PHE A 28 -16.31 -3.93 -11.39
C PHE A 28 -17.65 -4.59 -11.09
N THR A 29 -17.90 -5.72 -11.71
CA THR A 29 -19.12 -6.52 -11.52
C THR A 29 -18.76 -7.97 -11.23
N GLU A 30 -19.69 -8.73 -10.69
CA GLU A 30 -19.49 -10.17 -10.49
C GLU A 30 -19.17 -10.87 -11.83
N GLU A 31 -19.78 -10.44 -12.92
CA GLU A 31 -19.57 -11.01 -14.26
C GLU A 31 -18.16 -10.74 -14.80
N ASN A 32 -17.64 -9.51 -14.64
CA ASN A 32 -16.32 -9.15 -15.17
C ASN A 32 -15.17 -9.41 -14.19
N GLY A 33 -15.43 -10.13 -13.10
CA GLY A 33 -14.41 -10.57 -12.17
C GLY A 33 -14.02 -9.51 -11.14
N ALA A 34 -15.00 -8.87 -10.50
CA ALA A 34 -14.77 -7.99 -9.36
C ALA A 34 -13.82 -8.64 -8.34
N THR A 35 -13.02 -7.81 -7.68
CA THR A 35 -12.15 -8.27 -6.60
C THR A 35 -12.99 -8.98 -5.54
N ARG A 36 -12.59 -10.20 -5.18
CA ARG A 36 -13.25 -10.99 -4.16
C ARG A 36 -12.59 -10.75 -2.82
N VAL A 37 -13.38 -10.60 -1.78
CA VAL A 37 -12.92 -10.39 -0.41
C VAL A 37 -13.73 -11.25 0.57
N ILE A 38 -13.12 -11.60 1.70
CA ILE A 38 -13.84 -12.23 2.82
C ILE A 38 -13.91 -11.21 3.96
N PRO A 39 -15.05 -10.55 4.17
CA PRO A 39 -15.20 -9.57 5.23
C PRO A 39 -14.93 -10.17 6.62
N GLY A 40 -14.17 -9.46 7.46
CA GLY A 40 -13.81 -9.91 8.80
C GLY A 40 -12.67 -10.92 8.88
N SER A 41 -12.15 -11.40 7.76
CA SER A 41 -11.09 -12.42 7.72
C SER A 41 -9.73 -11.96 8.26
N HIS A 42 -9.53 -10.65 8.41
CA HIS A 42 -8.35 -10.10 9.10
C HIS A 42 -8.27 -10.49 10.58
N GLN A 43 -9.38 -10.95 11.16
CA GLN A 43 -9.46 -11.42 12.55
C GLN A 43 -9.24 -12.94 12.70
N TRP A 44 -9.07 -13.65 11.58
CA TRP A 44 -8.90 -15.09 11.63
C TRP A 44 -7.46 -15.45 12.03
N ASP A 45 -7.33 -16.58 12.71
CA ASP A 45 -6.04 -17.20 12.97
C ASP A 45 -5.40 -17.74 11.67
N ASP A 46 -4.15 -18.17 11.77
CA ASP A 46 -3.39 -18.68 10.63
C ASP A 46 -3.77 -20.12 10.25
N GLU A 47 -4.56 -20.81 11.07
CA GLU A 47 -4.99 -22.20 10.83
C GLU A 47 -6.24 -22.27 9.95
N ARG A 48 -7.06 -21.20 9.98
CA ARG A 48 -8.29 -21.15 9.20
C ARG A 48 -8.02 -20.86 7.73
N MET A 49 -8.36 -21.84 6.89
CA MET A 49 -8.27 -21.69 5.43
C MET A 49 -9.54 -21.09 4.86
N PRO A 50 -9.44 -20.12 3.93
CA PRO A 50 -10.60 -19.55 3.25
C PRO A 50 -11.20 -20.54 2.26
N THR A 51 -12.52 -20.46 2.09
CA THR A 51 -13.21 -21.15 0.98
C THR A 51 -13.75 -20.13 -0.02
N GLN A 52 -14.02 -20.56 -1.24
CA GLN A 52 -14.52 -19.68 -2.28
C GLN A 52 -15.94 -19.17 -1.96
N GLU A 53 -16.74 -19.98 -1.30
CA GLU A 53 -18.13 -19.67 -0.92
C GLU A 53 -18.20 -18.53 0.11
N GLU A 54 -17.15 -18.34 0.91
CA GLU A 54 -17.08 -17.25 1.90
C GLU A 54 -16.75 -15.90 1.26
N THR A 55 -16.32 -15.89 -0.01
CA THR A 55 -15.94 -14.65 -0.68
C THR A 55 -17.15 -13.92 -1.25
N ILE A 56 -17.12 -12.61 -1.20
CA ILE A 56 -18.06 -11.74 -1.90
C ILE A 56 -17.33 -10.90 -2.95
N GLY A 57 -18.00 -10.62 -4.07
CA GLY A 57 -17.49 -9.70 -5.09
C GLY A 57 -17.62 -8.25 -4.63
N ALA A 58 -16.54 -7.50 -4.64
CA ALA A 58 -16.56 -6.06 -4.39
C ALA A 58 -16.97 -5.34 -5.67
N GLU A 59 -18.27 -5.33 -5.97
CA GLU A 59 -18.82 -4.59 -7.10
C GLU A 59 -18.73 -3.10 -6.86
N MET A 60 -18.27 -2.33 -7.86
CA MET A 60 -18.13 -0.89 -7.75
C MET A 60 -18.11 -0.21 -9.13
N LYS A 61 -18.55 1.04 -9.15
CA LYS A 61 -18.51 1.87 -10.35
C LYS A 61 -17.11 2.39 -10.62
N ALA A 62 -16.80 2.64 -11.88
CA ALA A 62 -15.58 3.34 -12.28
C ALA A 62 -15.43 4.65 -11.49
N GLY A 63 -14.21 4.94 -11.05
CA GLY A 63 -13.87 6.09 -10.19
C GLY A 63 -14.08 5.87 -8.70
N THR A 64 -14.59 4.70 -8.26
CA THR A 64 -14.64 4.34 -6.83
C THR A 64 -13.44 3.51 -6.42
N ALA A 65 -13.13 3.49 -5.13
CA ALA A 65 -12.01 2.72 -4.59
C ALA A 65 -12.48 1.78 -3.47
N LEU A 66 -11.93 0.57 -3.49
CA LEU A 66 -11.99 -0.40 -2.41
C LEU A 66 -10.70 -0.30 -1.58
N LEU A 67 -10.84 -0.18 -0.26
CA LEU A 67 -9.71 -0.26 0.67
C LEU A 67 -9.89 -1.49 1.57
N TRP A 68 -8.79 -2.21 1.79
CA TRP A 68 -8.79 -3.34 2.72
C TRP A 68 -7.44 -3.49 3.42
N LEU A 69 -7.45 -4.11 4.58
CA LEU A 69 -6.24 -4.44 5.34
C LEU A 69 -5.49 -5.60 4.67
N GLY A 70 -4.17 -5.59 4.67
CA GLY A 70 -3.36 -6.64 4.04
C GLY A 70 -3.64 -8.04 4.56
N SER A 71 -4.13 -8.17 5.79
CA SER A 71 -4.53 -9.44 6.39
C SER A 71 -5.93 -9.95 5.97
N VAL A 72 -6.70 -9.18 5.21
CA VAL A 72 -7.98 -9.65 4.64
C VAL A 72 -7.71 -10.66 3.54
N TYR A 73 -8.41 -11.80 3.55
CA TYR A 73 -8.39 -12.73 2.41
C TYR A 73 -9.08 -12.10 1.20
N HIS A 74 -8.33 -12.01 0.11
CA HIS A 74 -8.81 -11.43 -1.13
C HIS A 74 -8.21 -12.12 -2.36
N GLY A 75 -8.76 -11.84 -3.52
CA GLY A 75 -8.28 -12.38 -4.80
C GLY A 75 -9.00 -11.78 -5.99
N GLY A 76 -8.58 -12.15 -7.19
CA GLY A 76 -9.28 -11.79 -8.41
C GLY A 76 -10.50 -12.68 -8.63
N GLY A 77 -11.63 -12.09 -9.05
CA GLY A 77 -12.75 -12.84 -9.60
C GLY A 77 -12.47 -13.29 -11.03
N ALA A 78 -13.14 -14.35 -11.49
CA ALA A 78 -13.07 -14.79 -12.87
C ALA A 78 -13.84 -13.82 -13.77
N ASN A 79 -13.17 -13.29 -14.79
CA ASN A 79 -13.86 -12.49 -15.82
C ASN A 79 -14.55 -13.44 -16.82
N ARG A 80 -15.87 -13.35 -16.87
CA ARG A 80 -16.74 -14.11 -17.81
C ARG A 80 -17.36 -13.21 -18.87
N SER A 81 -17.02 -11.89 -18.84
CA SER A 81 -17.49 -10.94 -19.83
C SER A 81 -16.53 -10.88 -21.04
N ASP A 82 -16.99 -10.24 -22.11
CA ASP A 82 -16.21 -10.06 -23.34
C ASP A 82 -15.23 -8.88 -23.28
N ALA A 83 -15.18 -8.14 -22.17
CA ALA A 83 -14.36 -6.94 -22.02
C ALA A 83 -13.37 -7.05 -20.84
N PRO A 84 -12.20 -6.40 -20.93
CA PRO A 84 -11.26 -6.36 -19.83
C PRO A 84 -11.80 -5.52 -18.65
N ARG A 85 -11.57 -5.97 -17.41
CA ARG A 85 -11.75 -5.19 -16.21
C ARG A 85 -10.41 -4.58 -15.82
N THR A 86 -10.35 -3.26 -15.74
CA THR A 86 -9.12 -2.52 -15.42
C THR A 86 -9.25 -1.86 -14.05
N GLY A 87 -8.28 -2.08 -13.19
CA GLY A 87 -8.12 -1.42 -11.91
C GLY A 87 -6.67 -1.02 -11.67
N LEU A 88 -6.47 0.02 -10.88
CA LEU A 88 -5.18 0.46 -10.37
C LEU A 88 -5.07 0.05 -8.90
N THR A 89 -4.08 -0.75 -8.58
CA THR A 89 -3.79 -1.15 -7.19
C THR A 89 -2.64 -0.32 -6.61
N MET A 90 -2.75 0.03 -5.35
CA MET A 90 -1.72 0.70 -4.58
C MET A 90 -1.63 0.06 -3.19
N ALA A 91 -0.40 -0.24 -2.75
CA ALA A 91 -0.12 -0.71 -1.39
C ALA A 91 0.54 0.40 -0.57
N TYR A 92 0.10 0.56 0.66
CA TYR A 92 0.70 1.46 1.65
C TYR A 92 1.22 0.61 2.80
N ASP A 93 2.52 0.60 2.96
CA ASP A 93 3.20 -0.20 3.99
C ASP A 93 3.69 0.68 5.14
N LEU A 94 3.82 0.08 6.32
CA LEU A 94 4.51 0.73 7.42
C LEU A 94 5.98 1.00 7.04
N ALA A 95 6.50 2.13 7.45
CA ALA A 95 7.80 2.65 7.04
C ALA A 95 9.00 1.73 7.33
N PHE A 96 8.86 0.72 8.19
CA PHE A 96 9.90 -0.25 8.47
C PHE A 96 9.89 -1.46 7.52
N LEU A 97 8.87 -1.58 6.66
CA LEU A 97 8.83 -2.59 5.62
C LEU A 97 9.48 -2.07 4.34
N ARG A 98 10.18 -2.97 3.67
CA ARG A 98 10.67 -2.66 2.34
C ARG A 98 9.53 -2.69 1.33
N LEU A 99 9.43 -1.65 0.53
CA LEU A 99 8.46 -1.59 -0.56
C LEU A 99 8.70 -2.70 -1.59
N GLU A 100 7.64 -3.22 -2.18
CA GLU A 100 7.73 -4.22 -3.25
C GLU A 100 8.49 -3.68 -4.46
N GLU A 101 8.23 -2.43 -4.84
CA GLU A 101 8.97 -1.73 -5.87
C GLU A 101 10.00 -0.78 -5.23
N ASN A 102 11.23 -0.84 -5.69
CA ASN A 102 12.29 0.07 -5.21
C ASN A 102 12.16 1.43 -5.89
N HIS A 103 11.37 2.32 -5.32
CA HIS A 103 11.11 3.67 -5.85
C HIS A 103 12.39 4.51 -5.97
N PHE A 104 13.40 4.29 -5.14
CA PHE A 104 14.67 5.03 -5.23
C PHE A 104 15.46 4.70 -6.50
N LEU A 105 15.25 3.51 -7.07
CA LEU A 105 15.90 3.09 -8.30
C LEU A 105 15.00 3.24 -9.54
N SER A 106 13.68 3.09 -9.38
CA SER A 106 12.74 3.12 -10.50
C SER A 106 12.29 4.53 -10.88
N ILE A 107 12.36 5.49 -9.94
CA ILE A 107 11.92 6.87 -10.19
C ILE A 107 13.13 7.81 -10.16
N PRO A 108 13.46 8.50 -11.28
CA PRO A 108 14.53 9.49 -11.30
C PRO A 108 14.29 10.60 -10.27
N VAL A 109 15.34 11.01 -9.55
CA VAL A 109 15.26 12.02 -8.48
C VAL A 109 14.66 13.34 -8.96
N GLU A 110 14.94 13.73 -10.20
CA GLU A 110 14.41 14.95 -10.82
C GLU A 110 12.88 14.91 -10.97
N ARG A 111 12.33 13.72 -11.16
CA ARG A 111 10.87 13.52 -11.15
C ARG A 111 10.31 13.61 -9.74
N VAL A 112 11.00 13.03 -8.76
CA VAL A 112 10.58 13.09 -7.35
C VAL A 112 10.54 14.55 -6.88
N ARG A 113 11.51 15.38 -7.24
CA ARG A 113 11.56 16.81 -6.90
C ARG A 113 10.34 17.60 -7.39
N GLN A 114 9.71 17.16 -8.47
CA GLN A 114 8.52 17.81 -9.05
C GLN A 114 7.22 17.37 -8.39
N LEU A 115 7.25 16.31 -7.57
CA LEU A 115 6.05 15.79 -6.89
C LEU A 115 5.73 16.65 -5.66
N PRO A 116 4.45 16.71 -5.26
CA PRO A 116 4.07 17.26 -3.97
C PRO A 116 4.82 16.60 -2.82
N SER A 117 5.16 17.35 -1.78
CA SER A 117 5.93 16.83 -0.63
C SER A 117 5.31 15.59 0.03
N GLN A 118 3.98 15.52 0.07
CA GLN A 118 3.27 14.34 0.57
C GLN A 118 3.54 13.10 -0.27
N MET A 119 3.59 13.23 -1.61
CA MET A 119 3.92 12.11 -2.49
C MET A 119 5.38 11.69 -2.33
N GLN A 120 6.30 12.63 -2.17
CA GLN A 120 7.70 12.34 -1.88
C GLN A 120 7.84 11.51 -0.61
N ARG A 121 7.12 11.86 0.46
CA ARG A 121 7.10 11.09 1.71
C ARG A 121 6.52 9.68 1.52
N LEU A 122 5.41 9.54 0.81
CA LEU A 122 4.79 8.25 0.52
C LEU A 122 5.72 7.33 -0.29
N LEU A 123 6.55 7.91 -1.15
CA LEU A 123 7.57 7.19 -1.91
C LEU A 123 8.84 6.86 -1.09
N GLY A 124 8.86 7.20 0.20
CA GLY A 124 9.96 6.91 1.10
C GLY A 124 11.07 7.98 1.13
N TRP A 125 10.90 9.12 0.47
CA TRP A 125 11.87 10.23 0.47
C TRP A 125 11.73 11.10 1.74
N SER A 126 11.63 10.44 2.88
CA SER A 126 11.71 11.08 4.21
C SER A 126 12.13 10.05 5.24
N ALA A 127 12.81 10.49 6.28
CA ALA A 127 13.04 9.66 7.44
C ALA A 127 11.70 9.40 8.16
N SER A 128 11.51 8.17 8.66
CA SER A 128 10.36 7.88 9.51
C SER A 128 10.58 8.42 10.92
N SER A 129 9.49 8.61 11.67
CA SER A 129 9.53 9.01 13.08
C SER A 129 10.37 8.06 13.96
N THR A 130 10.66 6.87 13.49
CA THR A 130 11.46 5.85 14.17
C THR A 130 12.92 5.82 13.72
N LEU A 131 13.42 6.88 13.10
CA LEU A 131 14.81 7.01 12.65
C LEU A 131 15.22 6.01 11.55
N LEU A 132 14.30 5.61 10.71
CA LEU A 132 14.56 4.76 9.54
C LEU A 132 14.61 5.61 8.27
N GLY A 133 15.46 5.21 7.33
CA GLY A 133 15.53 5.85 6.02
C GLY A 133 16.44 7.07 5.95
N TRP A 134 17.35 7.27 6.91
CA TRP A 134 18.35 8.32 6.88
C TRP A 134 19.31 8.19 5.69
N VAL A 135 19.81 9.32 5.25
CA VAL A 135 20.93 9.42 4.32
C VAL A 135 22.10 10.14 4.99
N GLU A 136 23.31 9.80 4.60
CA GLU A 136 24.50 10.52 5.05
C GLU A 136 24.80 11.65 4.07
N ILE A 137 24.89 12.87 4.59
CA ILE A 137 25.29 14.07 3.84
C ILE A 137 26.35 14.79 4.69
N ASP A 138 27.55 14.96 4.13
CA ASP A 138 28.69 15.63 4.77
C ASP A 138 29.02 15.03 6.16
N GLY A 139 28.98 13.71 6.28
CA GLY A 139 29.28 12.98 7.52
C GLY A 139 28.19 13.07 8.60
N GLN A 140 27.00 13.54 8.24
CA GLN A 140 25.85 13.65 9.15
C GLN A 140 24.65 12.87 8.63
N MET A 141 23.93 12.25 9.55
CA MET A 141 22.63 11.61 9.24
C MET A 141 21.58 12.69 9.00
N ARG A 142 21.01 12.69 7.81
CA ARG A 142 20.04 13.69 7.35
C ARG A 142 18.77 13.03 6.87
N ASP A 143 17.68 13.81 6.85
CA ASP A 143 16.45 13.42 6.20
C ASP A 143 16.61 13.41 4.67
N PRO A 144 16.20 12.36 3.95
CA PRO A 144 16.27 12.32 2.48
C PRO A 144 15.63 13.52 1.78
N GLN A 145 14.66 14.18 2.39
CA GLN A 145 14.03 15.39 1.82
C GLN A 145 15.03 16.55 1.67
N GLU A 146 16.10 16.58 2.45
CA GLU A 146 17.15 17.59 2.28
C GLU A 146 17.85 17.47 0.93
N LEU A 147 18.03 16.24 0.42
CA LEU A 147 18.53 16.00 -0.94
C LEU A 147 17.62 16.57 -2.04
N LEU A 148 16.34 16.70 -1.74
CA LEU A 148 15.36 17.28 -2.66
C LEU A 148 15.25 18.79 -2.54
N GLY A 149 16.01 19.41 -1.60
CA GLY A 149 15.97 20.86 -1.34
C GLY A 149 14.71 21.28 -0.60
N MET A 150 14.10 20.39 0.17
CA MET A 150 12.90 20.65 0.96
C MET A 150 13.22 20.59 2.46
N PRO A 151 12.45 21.29 3.31
CA PRO A 151 12.58 21.19 4.77
C PRO A 151 12.41 19.73 5.21
N SER A 152 13.23 19.28 6.17
CA SER A 152 13.09 17.93 6.72
C SER A 152 11.77 17.77 7.47
N PHE A 153 11.23 16.57 7.47
CA PHE A 153 9.99 16.26 8.21
C PHE A 153 10.12 16.52 9.71
N SER A 154 11.33 16.37 10.26
CA SER A 154 11.63 16.64 11.67
C SER A 154 11.50 18.13 12.04
N GLU A 155 11.65 19.03 11.09
CA GLU A 155 11.47 20.47 11.31
C GLU A 155 10.01 20.92 11.15
N ALA A 156 9.27 20.30 10.23
CA ALA A 156 7.85 20.59 10.03
C ALA A 156 6.97 20.17 11.22
N GLY A 157 7.42 19.17 12.01
CA GLY A 157 6.69 18.68 13.19
C GLY A 157 6.91 19.46 14.49
N LYS A 158 7.78 20.47 14.51
CA LYS A 158 8.03 21.30 15.70
C LYS A 158 7.00 22.41 15.91
N GLY A 159 5.95 22.45 15.12
CA GLY A 159 4.87 23.43 15.15
C GLY A 159 3.52 22.92 15.68
N PHE A 160 3.49 21.76 16.39
CA PHE A 160 2.30 21.26 17.07
C PHE A 160 2.56 21.05 18.55
#